data_ffdb8422b876d3d77998b6bbe6026171
#
_entry.id   ffdb8422b876d3d77998b6bbe6026171
#
_cell.length_a   1.000
_cell.length_b   1.000
_cell.length_c   1.000
_cell.angle_alpha   90.00
_cell.angle_beta   90.00
_cell.angle_gamma   90.00
#
_symmetry.space_group_name_H-M   'P 1'
#
loop_
_entity.id
_entity.type
_entity.pdbx_description
1 polymer ?
#
loop_
_entity_poly.entity_id
_entity_poly.type
_entity_poly.pdbx_seq_one_letter_code
_entity_poly.pdbx_strand_id
1 'polypeptide(L)'
;TEGHGNHFKTAYNLFKDNKVFGHGANMFRKKCSEKEYFVEPYGCSTHPHNIYIQILAETGLLFFSVVSCIFLIIIFYSAKHLYLNYSTGSKVFTDYQVCIISCFLISLWPLLPSLDFFNNWNSILYFLPVGFYLHSVYNKRP
;
A
#
# COMPACT_ATOMS: atom_id res chain seq x y z
N THR A 1 2.91 -18.58 11.46
CA THR A 1 1.96 -17.45 11.37
C THR A 1 2.00 -16.51 12.58
N GLU A 2 2.51 -16.95 13.75
CA GLU A 2 2.61 -16.09 14.95
C GLU A 2 3.53 -14.88 14.76
N GLY A 3 4.62 -15.03 14.01
CA GLY A 3 5.58 -13.95 13.75
C GLY A 3 4.97 -12.74 13.07
N HIS A 4 4.16 -12.90 12.02
CA HIS A 4 3.52 -11.76 11.33
C HIS A 4 2.54 -11.01 12.22
N GLY A 5 1.78 -11.72 13.06
CA GLY A 5 0.86 -11.09 14.01
C GLY A 5 1.58 -10.20 15.03
N ASN A 6 2.77 -10.62 15.48
CA ASN A 6 3.56 -9.85 16.43
C ASN A 6 4.24 -8.63 15.76
N HIS A 7 4.66 -8.72 14.50
CA HIS A 7 5.11 -7.54 13.72
C HIS A 7 4.00 -6.50 13.60
N PHE A 8 2.75 -6.92 13.36
CA PHE A 8 1.61 -6.01 13.29
C PHE A 8 1.34 -5.33 14.62
N LYS A 9 1.39 -6.08 15.74
CA LYS A 9 1.20 -5.51 17.08
C LYS A 9 2.31 -4.51 17.44
N THR A 10 3.57 -4.83 17.13
CA THR A 10 4.70 -3.92 17.31
C THR A 10 4.53 -2.65 16.48
N ALA A 11 4.17 -2.76 15.20
CA ALA A 11 3.91 -1.61 14.35
C ALA A 11 2.71 -0.78 14.84
N TYR A 12 1.68 -1.42 15.37
CA TYR A 12 0.54 -0.73 15.97
C TYR A 12 0.91 0.00 17.28
N ASN A 13 1.83 -0.55 18.07
CA ASN A 13 2.35 0.15 19.25
C ASN A 13 3.11 1.41 18.85
N LEU A 14 3.96 1.34 17.81
CA LEU A 14 4.60 2.51 17.21
C LEU A 14 3.57 3.55 16.77
N PHE A 15 2.53 3.13 16.05
CA PHE A 15 1.46 4.03 15.60
C PHE A 15 0.76 4.75 16.78
N LYS A 16 0.50 4.06 17.89
CA LYS A 16 -0.17 4.67 19.06
C LYS A 16 0.61 5.84 19.66
N ASP A 17 1.93 5.78 19.59
CA ASP A 17 2.81 6.83 20.11
C ASP A 17 2.79 8.10 19.23
N ASN A 18 2.78 7.97 17.91
CA ASN A 18 2.69 9.12 16.98
C ASN A 18 1.65 8.89 15.88
N LYS A 19 0.39 9.14 16.19
CA LYS A 19 -0.75 8.81 15.33
C LYS A 19 -0.85 9.63 14.06
N VAL A 20 -0.45 10.90 14.06
CA VAL A 20 -0.72 11.81 12.95
C VAL A 20 0.35 11.71 11.87
N PHE A 21 1.61 11.80 12.26
CA PHE A 21 2.75 11.85 11.33
C PHE A 21 3.61 10.59 11.34
N GLY A 22 3.36 9.66 12.29
CA GLY A 22 4.18 8.47 12.46
C GLY A 22 5.61 8.79 12.91
N HIS A 23 6.50 7.82 12.80
CA HIS A 23 7.89 7.95 13.27
C HIS A 23 8.89 8.31 12.16
N GLY A 24 8.45 8.39 10.91
CA GLY A 24 9.27 8.59 9.72
C GLY A 24 9.51 7.30 8.94
N ALA A 25 9.82 7.46 7.65
CA ALA A 25 10.10 6.34 6.75
C ALA A 25 11.28 5.49 7.25
N ASN A 26 11.19 4.18 7.11
CA ASN A 26 12.19 3.20 7.58
C ASN A 26 12.45 3.19 9.09
N MET A 27 11.60 3.81 9.91
CA MET A 27 11.80 3.85 11.35
C MET A 27 11.31 2.59 12.07
N PHE A 28 10.44 1.77 11.46
CA PHE A 28 10.02 0.50 12.05
C PHE A 28 11.26 -0.37 12.39
N ARG A 29 12.15 -0.61 11.43
CA ARG A 29 13.36 -1.43 11.62
C ARG A 29 14.31 -0.92 12.71
N LYS A 30 14.25 0.37 13.04
CA LYS A 30 15.12 0.99 14.05
C LYS A 30 14.51 0.93 15.44
N LYS A 31 13.18 1.07 15.51
CA LYS A 31 12.46 1.20 16.78
C LYS A 31 11.76 -0.08 17.24
N CYS A 32 11.53 -1.04 16.38
CA CYS A 32 10.76 -2.25 16.71
C CYS A 32 11.37 -3.09 17.84
N SER A 33 12.66 -2.96 18.15
CA SER A 33 13.33 -3.65 19.26
C SER A 33 13.28 -2.88 20.59
N GLU A 34 12.80 -1.65 20.60
CA GLU A 34 12.63 -0.88 21.83
C GLU A 34 11.56 -1.53 22.71
N LYS A 35 11.84 -1.65 24.02
CA LYS A 35 10.96 -2.34 24.99
C LYS A 35 9.53 -1.82 24.99
N GLU A 36 9.35 -0.56 24.65
CA GLU A 36 8.07 0.13 24.62
C GLU A 36 7.16 -0.40 23.50
N TYR A 37 7.74 -0.82 22.36
CA TYR A 37 6.98 -1.25 21.19
C TYR A 37 7.03 -2.75 20.94
N PHE A 38 8.14 -3.39 21.34
CA PHE A 38 8.42 -4.80 21.03
C PHE A 38 7.39 -5.76 21.59
N VAL A 39 6.93 -6.69 20.76
CA VAL A 39 6.02 -7.77 21.15
C VAL A 39 6.72 -9.11 20.97
N GLU A 40 6.90 -9.85 22.08
CA GLU A 40 7.48 -11.20 22.08
C GLU A 40 6.51 -12.26 21.53
N PRO A 41 7.03 -13.33 20.95
CA PRO A 41 8.34 -13.47 20.32
C PRO A 41 8.34 -12.89 18.90
N TYR A 42 9.50 -12.53 18.38
CA TYR A 42 9.70 -12.13 16.98
C TYR A 42 8.94 -10.90 16.52
N GLY A 43 8.66 -9.92 17.39
CA GLY A 43 7.93 -8.68 17.05
C GLY A 43 8.71 -7.71 16.15
N CYS A 44 10.01 -7.92 15.91
CA CYS A 44 10.87 -7.01 15.15
C CYS A 44 11.42 -7.67 13.89
N SER A 45 11.41 -6.91 12.79
CA SER A 45 11.97 -7.28 11.49
C SER A 45 12.33 -6.01 10.70
N THR A 46 12.72 -6.15 9.44
CA THR A 46 13.02 -5.00 8.57
C THR A 46 11.79 -4.15 8.26
N HIS A 47 10.60 -4.76 8.24
CA HIS A 47 9.31 -4.11 7.99
C HIS A 47 8.18 -5.04 8.47
N PRO A 48 6.96 -4.56 8.71
CA PRO A 48 5.88 -5.38 9.28
C PRO A 48 5.20 -6.34 8.30
N HIS A 49 5.70 -6.50 7.08
CA HIS A 49 5.16 -7.37 6.02
C HIS A 49 3.72 -7.06 5.57
N ASN A 50 3.26 -5.85 5.82
CA ASN A 50 2.02 -5.32 5.27
C ASN A 50 2.18 -3.82 5.05
N ILE A 51 1.91 -3.36 3.82
CA ILE A 51 2.10 -1.98 3.40
C ILE A 51 1.26 -1.00 4.23
N TYR A 52 0.01 -1.33 4.54
CA TYR A 52 -0.88 -0.42 5.27
C TYR A 52 -0.46 -0.26 6.72
N ILE A 53 -0.08 -1.37 7.36
CA ILE A 53 0.43 -1.36 8.73
C ILE A 53 1.76 -0.61 8.80
N GLN A 54 2.64 -0.78 7.79
CA GLN A 54 3.90 -0.05 7.70
C GLN A 54 3.66 1.45 7.52
N ILE A 55 2.85 1.85 6.56
CA ILE A 55 2.52 3.26 6.32
C ILE A 55 1.90 3.87 7.57
N LEU A 56 0.98 3.17 8.23
CA LEU A 56 0.33 3.65 9.44
C LEU A 56 1.34 3.91 10.57
N ALA A 57 2.28 3.00 10.81
CA ALA A 57 3.29 3.15 11.86
C ALA A 57 4.35 4.20 11.54
N GLU A 58 4.78 4.28 10.28
CA GLU A 58 5.91 5.12 9.87
C GLU A 58 5.49 6.53 9.45
N THR A 59 4.30 6.71 8.88
CA THR A 59 3.84 8.03 8.36
C THR A 59 2.50 8.50 8.95
N GLY A 60 1.93 7.72 9.87
CA GLY A 60 0.71 8.08 10.58
C GLY A 60 -0.55 8.09 9.72
N LEU A 61 -1.64 8.60 10.31
CA LEU A 61 -2.95 8.66 9.67
C LEU A 61 -2.98 9.53 8.41
N LEU A 62 -2.15 10.57 8.35
CA LEU A 62 -2.19 11.51 7.22
C LEU A 62 -1.90 10.80 5.89
N PHE A 63 -0.74 10.17 5.78
CA PHE A 63 -0.34 9.50 4.54
C PHE A 63 -1.10 8.17 4.33
N PHE A 64 -1.39 7.46 5.41
CA PHE A 64 -2.25 6.27 5.38
C PHE A 64 -3.61 6.57 4.74
N SER A 65 -4.24 7.70 5.09
CA SER A 65 -5.53 8.10 4.51
C SER A 65 -5.42 8.37 3.01
N VAL A 66 -4.35 9.04 2.58
CA VAL A 66 -4.11 9.30 1.14
C VAL A 66 -3.97 7.99 0.37
N VAL A 67 -3.13 7.06 0.83
CA VAL A 67 -2.92 5.78 0.14
C VAL A 67 -4.19 4.94 0.13
N SER A 68 -4.93 4.92 1.26
CA SER A 68 -6.20 4.20 1.35
C SER A 68 -7.26 4.78 0.41
N CYS A 69 -7.37 6.11 0.32
CA CYS A 69 -8.28 6.77 -0.62
C CYS A 69 -7.93 6.45 -2.07
N ILE A 70 -6.65 6.49 -2.45
CA ILE A 70 -6.20 6.10 -3.80
C ILE A 70 -6.62 4.66 -4.11
N PHE A 71 -6.39 3.74 -3.19
CA PHE A 71 -6.76 2.34 -3.37
C PHE A 71 -8.28 2.16 -3.53
N LEU A 72 -9.10 2.85 -2.71
CA LEU A 72 -10.55 2.81 -2.83
C LEU A 72 -11.05 3.38 -4.17
N ILE A 73 -10.41 4.44 -4.67
CA ILE A 73 -10.70 5.00 -6.00
C ILE A 73 -10.39 3.98 -7.09
N ILE A 74 -9.25 3.29 -7.01
CA ILE A 74 -8.88 2.24 -7.96
C ILE A 74 -9.92 1.11 -7.94
N ILE A 75 -10.33 0.64 -6.77
CA ILE A 75 -11.38 -0.38 -6.63
C ILE A 75 -12.71 0.08 -7.24
N PHE A 76 -13.13 1.30 -6.92
CA PHE A 76 -14.39 1.85 -7.43
C PHE A 76 -14.42 1.90 -8.95
N TYR A 77 -13.38 2.44 -9.59
CA TYR A 77 -13.32 2.52 -11.05
C TYR A 77 -13.13 1.16 -11.71
N SER A 78 -12.44 0.23 -11.07
CA SER A 78 -12.33 -1.15 -11.54
C SER A 78 -13.68 -1.86 -11.51
N ALA A 79 -14.41 -1.75 -10.42
CA ALA A 79 -15.76 -2.31 -10.31
C ALA A 79 -16.72 -1.67 -11.34
N LYS A 80 -16.66 -0.34 -11.52
CA LYS A 80 -17.43 0.36 -12.55
C LYS A 80 -17.09 -0.13 -13.95
N HIS A 81 -15.81 -0.33 -14.27
CA HIS A 81 -15.39 -0.87 -15.55
C HIS A 81 -15.97 -2.25 -15.81
N LEU A 82 -15.85 -3.15 -14.84
CA LEU A 82 -16.40 -4.51 -14.94
C LEU A 82 -17.93 -4.51 -15.12
N TYR A 83 -18.63 -3.70 -14.33
CA TYR A 83 -20.08 -3.57 -14.42
C TYR A 83 -20.55 -3.06 -15.79
N LEU A 84 -19.96 -1.97 -16.29
CA LEU A 84 -20.33 -1.38 -17.58
C LEU A 84 -19.96 -2.30 -18.76
N ASN A 85 -18.79 -2.93 -18.71
CA ASN A 85 -18.36 -3.87 -19.75
C ASN A 85 -19.31 -5.06 -19.83
N TYR A 86 -19.77 -5.59 -18.69
CA TYR A 86 -20.70 -6.72 -18.65
C TYR A 86 -22.14 -6.32 -19.07
N SER A 87 -22.63 -5.16 -18.60
CA SER A 87 -24.04 -4.77 -18.80
C SER A 87 -24.31 -4.09 -20.15
N THR A 88 -23.37 -3.29 -20.64
CA THR A 88 -23.57 -2.44 -21.83
C THR A 88 -22.49 -2.61 -22.92
N GLY A 89 -21.45 -3.41 -22.66
CA GLY A 89 -20.28 -3.49 -23.51
C GLY A 89 -19.38 -2.25 -23.52
N SER A 90 -19.71 -1.25 -22.68
CA SER A 90 -18.94 -0.01 -22.59
C SER A 90 -17.72 -0.19 -21.69
N LYS A 91 -16.58 0.43 -22.07
CA LYS A 91 -15.32 0.33 -21.33
C LYS A 91 -14.96 1.67 -20.68
N VAL A 92 -14.64 1.68 -19.38
CA VAL A 92 -14.05 2.84 -18.69
C VAL A 92 -12.55 2.93 -19.00
N PHE A 93 -11.88 1.78 -19.05
CA PHE A 93 -10.45 1.65 -19.31
C PHE A 93 -10.19 0.91 -20.61
N THR A 94 -9.09 1.23 -21.27
CA THR A 94 -8.56 0.38 -22.36
C THR A 94 -7.95 -0.88 -21.79
N ASP A 95 -7.75 -1.91 -22.63
CA ASP A 95 -7.16 -3.17 -22.21
C ASP A 95 -5.74 -2.97 -21.65
N TYR A 96 -4.96 -2.03 -22.22
CA TYR A 96 -3.66 -1.62 -21.69
C TYR A 96 -3.77 -1.02 -20.28
N GLN A 97 -4.73 -0.13 -20.04
CA GLN A 97 -4.98 0.44 -18.72
C GLN A 97 -5.46 -0.60 -17.71
N VAL A 98 -6.25 -1.58 -18.14
CA VAL A 98 -6.66 -2.70 -17.28
C VAL A 98 -5.44 -3.48 -16.78
N CYS A 99 -4.47 -3.78 -17.64
CA CYS A 99 -3.23 -4.44 -17.22
C CYS A 99 -2.48 -3.64 -16.15
N ILE A 100 -2.33 -2.32 -16.35
CA ILE A 100 -1.66 -1.45 -15.38
C ILE A 100 -2.43 -1.38 -14.06
N ILE A 101 -3.75 -1.24 -14.10
CA ILE A 101 -4.60 -1.19 -12.91
C ILE A 101 -4.54 -2.50 -12.14
N SER A 102 -4.43 -3.63 -12.83
CA SER A 102 -4.22 -4.93 -12.18
C SER A 102 -2.92 -4.99 -11.39
N CYS A 103 -1.83 -4.36 -11.89
CA CYS A 103 -0.60 -4.23 -11.11
C CYS A 103 -0.82 -3.44 -9.81
N PHE A 104 -1.57 -2.34 -9.84
CA PHE A 104 -1.91 -1.60 -8.63
C PHE A 104 -2.76 -2.41 -7.66
N LEU A 105 -3.78 -3.12 -8.15
CA LEU A 105 -4.63 -3.96 -7.32
C LEU A 105 -3.84 -5.05 -6.60
N ILE A 106 -2.89 -5.69 -7.29
CA ILE A 106 -2.04 -6.72 -6.70
C ILE A 106 -1.07 -6.11 -5.68
N SER A 107 -0.39 -5.01 -6.06
CA SER A 107 0.65 -4.40 -5.23
C SER A 107 0.11 -3.72 -3.98
N LEU A 108 -1.11 -3.18 -4.04
CA LEU A 108 -1.76 -2.46 -2.93
C LEU A 108 -2.83 -3.31 -2.21
N TRP A 109 -2.90 -4.62 -2.47
CA TRP A 109 -3.92 -5.45 -1.83
C TRP A 109 -3.68 -5.60 -0.32
N PRO A 110 -4.63 -5.19 0.56
CA PRO A 110 -4.36 -5.06 1.98
C PRO A 110 -4.20 -6.39 2.73
N LEU A 111 -4.69 -7.49 2.17
CA LEU A 111 -4.66 -8.80 2.82
C LEU A 111 -3.45 -9.66 2.44
N LEU A 112 -2.64 -9.22 1.49
CA LEU A 112 -1.43 -9.93 1.11
C LEU A 112 -0.20 -9.42 1.89
N PRO A 113 0.73 -10.29 2.24
CA PRO A 113 2.04 -9.86 2.67
C PRO A 113 2.69 -9.00 1.60
N SER A 114 3.24 -7.87 2.00
CA SER A 114 3.88 -6.93 1.07
C SER A 114 5.36 -6.78 1.36
N LEU A 115 6.08 -6.30 0.36
CA LEU A 115 7.45 -5.87 0.48
C LEU A 115 7.52 -4.53 1.22
N ASP A 116 8.71 -4.19 1.72
CA ASP A 116 8.98 -2.90 2.35
C ASP A 116 8.70 -1.74 1.39
N PHE A 117 7.69 -0.93 1.72
CA PHE A 117 7.23 0.19 0.87
C PHE A 117 8.30 1.27 0.68
N PHE A 118 9.09 1.53 1.71
CA PHE A 118 10.12 2.57 1.69
C PHE A 118 11.48 2.06 1.22
N ASN A 119 11.58 0.82 0.75
CA ASN A 119 12.79 0.30 0.14
C ASN A 119 12.88 0.78 -1.31
N ASN A 120 14.03 1.35 -1.70
CA ASN A 120 14.25 1.95 -3.03
C ASN A 120 14.00 0.98 -4.19
N TRP A 121 14.38 -0.29 -4.05
CA TRP A 121 14.14 -1.30 -5.09
C TRP A 121 12.66 -1.68 -5.20
N ASN A 122 12.00 -1.84 -4.06
CA ASN A 122 10.58 -2.20 -4.04
C ASN A 122 9.69 -1.06 -4.51
N SER A 123 10.13 0.19 -4.30
CA SER A 123 9.38 1.37 -4.76
C SER A 123 9.17 1.42 -6.27
N ILE A 124 10.06 0.79 -7.06
CA ILE A 124 9.88 0.64 -8.51
C ILE A 124 8.56 -0.09 -8.82
N LEU A 125 8.22 -1.13 -8.07
CA LEU A 125 6.98 -1.90 -8.28
C LEU A 125 5.72 -1.06 -8.05
N TYR A 126 5.78 -0.07 -7.16
CA TYR A 126 4.66 0.81 -6.85
C TYR A 126 4.57 2.00 -7.81
N PHE A 127 5.70 2.60 -8.19
CA PHE A 127 5.70 3.87 -8.92
C PHE A 127 5.87 3.71 -10.43
N LEU A 128 6.50 2.65 -10.93
CA LEU A 128 6.63 2.43 -12.37
C LEU A 128 5.27 2.30 -13.09
N PRO A 129 4.27 1.56 -12.56
CA PRO A 129 2.95 1.50 -13.16
C PRO A 129 2.24 2.86 -13.20
N VAL A 130 2.53 3.79 -12.27
CA VAL A 130 2.00 5.17 -12.31
C VAL A 130 2.45 5.89 -13.58
N GLY A 131 3.75 5.79 -13.91
CA GLY A 131 4.29 6.39 -15.13
C GLY A 131 3.61 5.86 -16.39
N PHE A 132 3.43 4.57 -16.51
CA PHE A 132 2.73 3.94 -17.63
C PHE A 132 1.25 4.35 -17.71
N TYR A 133 0.58 4.43 -16.58
CA TYR A 133 -0.81 4.88 -16.55
C TYR A 133 -0.94 6.35 -17.01
N LEU A 134 -0.12 7.24 -16.48
CA LEU A 134 -0.12 8.65 -16.88
C LEU A 134 0.19 8.83 -18.36
N HIS A 135 1.18 8.08 -18.87
CA HIS A 135 1.49 8.07 -20.31
C HIS A 135 0.28 7.64 -21.15
N SER A 136 -0.43 6.60 -20.74
CA SER A 136 -1.62 6.10 -21.45
C SER A 136 -2.78 7.10 -21.48
N VAL A 137 -2.90 7.93 -20.43
CA VAL A 137 -3.92 8.98 -20.35
C VAL A 137 -3.51 10.19 -21.19
N TYR A 138 -2.23 10.56 -21.13
CA TYR A 138 -1.70 11.72 -21.83
C TYR A 138 -1.75 11.56 -23.37
N ASN A 139 -1.35 10.40 -23.88
CA ASN A 139 -1.34 10.12 -25.31
C ASN A 139 -2.74 9.94 -25.95
N LYS A 140 -3.80 9.93 -25.14
CA LYS A 140 -5.19 9.95 -25.64
C LYS A 140 -5.74 11.35 -25.89
N ARG A 141 -4.99 12.41 -25.55
CA ARG A 141 -5.39 13.76 -25.90
C ARG A 141 -5.07 13.98 -27.38
N PRO A 142 -6.08 14.27 -28.22
CA PRO A 142 -5.89 14.56 -29.63
C PRO A 142 -4.99 15.79 -29.82
#